data_eb5dc9c078c5113273664e1ef4f54214
#
_entry.id   eb5dc9c078c5113273664e1ef4f54214
#
_cell.length_a   1.000
_cell.length_b   1.000
_cell.length_c   1.000
_cell.angle_alpha   90.00
_cell.angle_beta   90.00
_cell.angle_gamma   90.00
#
_symmetry.space_group_name_H-M   'P 1'
#
loop_
_entity.id
_entity.type
_entity.pdbx_description
1 polymer ?
#
loop_
_entity_poly.entity_id
_entity_poly.type
_entity_poly.pdbx_seq_one_letter_code
_entity_poly.pdbx_strand_id
1 'polypeptide(L)'
;MVKLDNVTEGVLDVINDNKFSQTGAFNLRENGTSICHGDSEHIKIKKKTDKPGIDIYIDGKTDGEAVYIPVVLSKSGMTDLVYNDFYVEDGADVRIVAGCGIHNSGCNESRHDGIHTFHVGKNANVRYEEKHYGEGNGTGARVLNPVTNIFVGENSVFTLDTAQIKGVDSTVRETNVELGKDAKLYVTERLMTDGEQKAESNIEVQLNGEDSSAQIVSRSVGKGNSVQTFHPNAIGNSKCQAHIQCDSIIMDHAEVGSIPEIRAKNIDAAIIHEAAIGRINDEPL
;
A
#
# COMPACT_ATOMS: atom_id res chain seq x y z
N MET A 1 -1.00 -27.94 -2.69
CA MET A 1 -1.30 -26.77 -3.52
C MET A 1 -2.77 -26.76 -3.88
N VAL A 2 -3.47 -25.66 -3.69
CA VAL A 2 -4.86 -25.47 -4.11
C VAL A 2 -4.85 -25.15 -5.61
N LYS A 3 -5.74 -25.79 -6.37
CA LYS A 3 -5.92 -25.47 -7.79
C LYS A 3 -6.80 -24.23 -7.91
N LEU A 4 -6.29 -23.22 -8.59
CA LEU A 4 -6.99 -21.96 -8.85
C LEU A 4 -7.68 -22.01 -10.22
N ASP A 5 -8.66 -21.14 -10.42
CA ASP A 5 -9.23 -20.91 -11.74
C ASP A 5 -8.38 -19.90 -12.54
N ASN A 6 -8.61 -19.85 -13.84
CA ASN A 6 -7.81 -19.01 -14.76
C ASN A 6 -7.94 -17.50 -14.46
N VAL A 7 -9.09 -17.06 -13.90
CA VAL A 7 -9.31 -15.65 -13.55
C VAL A 7 -8.45 -15.29 -12.35
N THR A 8 -8.54 -16.09 -11.30
CA THR A 8 -7.74 -15.92 -10.09
C THR A 8 -6.24 -15.98 -10.39
N GLU A 9 -5.80 -16.96 -11.22
CA GLU A 9 -4.39 -17.05 -11.65
C GLU A 9 -3.95 -15.79 -12.40
N GLY A 10 -4.74 -15.33 -13.38
CA GLY A 10 -4.40 -14.12 -14.16
C GLY A 10 -4.29 -12.85 -13.30
N VAL A 11 -5.19 -12.67 -12.33
CA VAL A 11 -5.12 -11.54 -11.39
C VAL A 11 -3.88 -11.66 -10.49
N LEU A 12 -3.59 -12.86 -9.96
CA LEU A 12 -2.43 -13.12 -9.12
C LEU A 12 -1.12 -12.81 -9.83
N ASP A 13 -1.00 -13.17 -11.10
CA ASP A 13 0.19 -12.90 -11.92
C ASP A 13 0.46 -11.40 -12.04
N VAL A 14 -0.59 -10.59 -12.21
CA VAL A 14 -0.46 -9.14 -12.31
C VAL A 14 -0.07 -8.52 -10.96
N ILE A 15 -0.75 -8.87 -9.87
CA ILE A 15 -0.53 -8.24 -8.56
C ILE A 15 0.76 -8.70 -7.87
N ASN A 16 1.37 -9.80 -8.31
CA ASN A 16 2.61 -10.32 -7.75
C ASN A 16 3.78 -10.39 -8.76
N ASP A 17 3.66 -9.76 -9.94
CA ASP A 17 4.69 -9.78 -11.00
C ASP A 17 5.14 -11.19 -11.39
N ASN A 18 4.23 -12.16 -11.47
CA ASN A 18 4.47 -13.58 -11.73
C ASN A 18 5.43 -14.26 -10.73
N LYS A 19 5.54 -13.73 -9.50
CA LYS A 19 6.46 -14.25 -8.48
C LYS A 19 5.77 -15.03 -7.35
N PHE A 20 4.44 -15.01 -7.30
CA PHE A 20 3.70 -15.74 -6.29
C PHE A 20 3.82 -17.26 -6.50
N SER A 21 4.13 -17.96 -5.44
CA SER A 21 4.04 -19.41 -5.37
C SER A 21 3.45 -19.84 -4.04
N GLN A 22 2.77 -20.98 -4.01
CA GLN A 22 2.21 -21.56 -2.78
C GLN A 22 3.31 -22.28 -1.97
N THR A 23 4.45 -21.60 -1.74
CA THR A 23 5.61 -22.12 -0.98
C THR A 23 6.17 -21.03 -0.07
N GLY A 24 6.80 -21.41 1.03
CA GLY A 24 7.30 -20.47 2.05
C GLY A 24 6.17 -19.81 2.82
N ALA A 25 6.40 -18.60 3.29
CA ALA A 25 5.40 -17.83 4.03
C ALA A 25 4.42 -17.14 3.08
N PHE A 26 3.16 -17.53 3.13
CA PHE A 26 2.10 -16.91 2.30
C PHE A 26 0.71 -17.12 2.90
N ASN A 27 -0.22 -16.23 2.55
CA ASN A 27 -1.65 -16.42 2.79
C ASN A 27 -2.43 -15.92 1.57
N LEU A 28 -2.99 -16.85 0.81
CA LEU A 28 -3.85 -16.53 -0.34
C LEU A 28 -5.30 -16.38 0.12
N ARG A 29 -5.86 -15.22 -0.13
CA ARG A 29 -7.26 -14.90 0.16
C ARG A 29 -8.04 -14.74 -1.12
N GLU A 30 -9.14 -15.45 -1.25
CA GLU A 30 -10.03 -15.39 -2.40
C GLU A 30 -11.48 -15.21 -1.95
N ASN A 31 -12.17 -14.23 -2.56
CA ASN A 31 -13.60 -13.97 -2.30
C ASN A 31 -13.95 -13.95 -0.81
N GLY A 32 -13.19 -13.20 -0.01
CA GLY A 32 -13.42 -13.03 1.42
C GLY A 32 -12.93 -14.17 2.31
N THR A 33 -12.27 -15.18 1.77
CA THR A 33 -11.82 -16.34 2.54
C THR A 33 -10.33 -16.65 2.30
N SER A 34 -9.58 -16.92 3.36
CA SER A 34 -8.23 -17.49 3.24
C SER A 34 -8.36 -18.95 2.76
N ILE A 35 -7.94 -19.23 1.53
CA ILE A 35 -8.09 -20.56 0.91
C ILE A 35 -6.89 -21.46 1.12
N CYS A 36 -5.71 -20.89 1.30
CA CYS A 36 -4.51 -21.61 1.68
C CYS A 36 -3.47 -20.66 2.28
N HIS A 37 -2.60 -21.21 3.14
CA HIS A 37 -1.47 -20.49 3.71
C HIS A 37 -0.30 -21.44 3.93
N GLY A 38 0.87 -20.89 4.13
CA GLY A 38 2.09 -21.58 4.47
C GLY A 38 2.95 -20.72 5.40
N ASP A 39 3.76 -21.39 6.19
CA ASP A 39 4.79 -20.78 7.03
C ASP A 39 6.17 -21.00 6.42
N SER A 40 7.14 -20.16 6.80
CA SER A 40 8.56 -20.47 6.62
C SER A 40 9.23 -20.79 7.97
N GLU A 41 10.54 -20.95 7.98
CA GLU A 41 11.29 -21.18 9.22
C GLU A 41 11.11 -20.02 10.20
N HIS A 42 11.23 -18.78 9.73
CA HIS A 42 11.24 -17.56 10.53
C HIS A 42 9.96 -16.72 10.45
N ILE A 43 8.99 -17.09 9.61
CA ILE A 43 7.73 -16.35 9.46
C ILE A 43 6.55 -17.29 9.74
N LYS A 44 5.72 -16.93 10.72
CA LYS A 44 4.54 -17.69 11.13
C LYS A 44 3.27 -16.91 10.95
N ILE A 45 2.27 -17.52 10.30
CA ILE A 45 0.98 -16.90 9.99
C ILE A 45 -0.10 -17.59 10.84
N LYS A 46 -0.85 -16.79 11.62
CA LYS A 46 -1.96 -17.26 12.44
C LYS A 46 -3.25 -16.56 12.05
N LYS A 47 -4.32 -17.34 11.90
CA LYS A 47 -5.65 -16.78 11.69
C LYS A 47 -6.13 -16.05 12.94
N LYS A 48 -6.68 -14.84 12.80
CA LYS A 48 -7.35 -14.13 13.89
C LYS A 48 -8.62 -14.85 14.32
N THR A 49 -8.96 -14.76 15.60
CA THR A 49 -10.14 -15.41 16.20
C THR A 49 -11.27 -14.43 16.47
N ASP A 50 -10.99 -13.13 16.52
CA ASP A 50 -11.91 -12.05 16.88
C ASP A 50 -12.50 -11.31 15.66
N LYS A 51 -11.78 -11.33 14.54
CA LYS A 51 -12.14 -10.62 13.30
C LYS A 51 -11.53 -11.29 12.07
N PRO A 52 -12.04 -11.04 10.85
CA PRO A 52 -11.42 -11.57 9.64
C PRO A 52 -9.99 -11.07 9.48
N GLY A 53 -9.03 -11.96 9.25
CA GLY A 53 -7.63 -11.58 9.02
C GLY A 53 -6.63 -12.53 9.65
N ILE A 54 -5.39 -12.10 9.68
CA ILE A 54 -4.23 -12.88 10.12
C ILE A 54 -3.28 -12.04 10.97
N ASP A 55 -2.56 -12.72 11.86
CA ASP A 55 -1.38 -12.22 12.55
C ASP A 55 -0.14 -12.86 11.93
N ILE A 56 0.83 -12.06 11.55
CA ILE A 56 2.07 -12.48 10.91
C ILE A 56 3.22 -12.16 11.86
N TYR A 57 3.88 -13.19 12.37
CA TYR A 57 5.02 -13.08 13.27
C TYR A 57 6.30 -13.32 12.50
N ILE A 58 7.20 -12.36 12.52
CA ILE A 58 8.45 -12.32 11.78
C ILE A 58 9.59 -12.28 12.79
N ASP A 59 10.32 -13.39 12.87
CA ASP A 59 11.45 -13.60 13.80
C ASP A 59 12.63 -12.67 13.45
N GLY A 60 13.35 -12.21 14.45
CA GLY A 60 14.54 -11.38 14.31
C GLY A 60 15.72 -11.99 13.54
N LYS A 61 15.66 -13.30 13.25
CA LYS A 61 16.64 -14.01 12.42
C LYS A 61 16.29 -14.01 10.93
N THR A 62 15.15 -13.45 10.57
CA THR A 62 14.74 -13.31 9.16
C THR A 62 15.77 -12.47 8.42
N ASP A 63 16.30 -12.99 7.30
CA ASP A 63 17.35 -12.36 6.48
C ASP A 63 16.90 -12.37 5.01
N GLY A 64 16.19 -11.32 4.60
CA GLY A 64 15.69 -11.14 3.23
C GLY A 64 14.55 -12.10 2.82
N GLU A 65 13.96 -12.83 3.75
CA GLU A 65 12.81 -13.68 3.44
C GLU A 65 11.60 -12.84 2.98
N ALA A 66 10.75 -13.47 2.14
CA ALA A 66 9.53 -12.84 1.67
C ALA A 66 8.28 -13.52 2.24
N VAL A 67 7.26 -12.73 2.56
CA VAL A 67 5.90 -13.21 2.82
C VAL A 67 4.94 -12.60 1.81
N TYR A 68 4.07 -13.44 1.23
CA TYR A 68 3.08 -13.04 0.23
C TYR A 68 1.67 -13.12 0.81
N ILE A 69 0.91 -12.04 0.71
CA ILE A 69 -0.48 -11.97 1.19
C ILE A 69 -1.44 -11.46 0.10
N PRO A 70 -1.53 -12.13 -1.05
CA PRO A 70 -2.40 -11.70 -2.13
C PRO A 70 -3.88 -11.88 -1.79
N VAL A 71 -4.70 -10.95 -2.31
CA VAL A 71 -6.16 -10.99 -2.24
C VAL A 71 -6.75 -10.88 -3.64
N VAL A 72 -7.67 -11.79 -3.98
CA VAL A 72 -8.40 -11.76 -5.25
C VAL A 72 -9.90 -11.79 -4.97
N LEU A 73 -10.63 -10.83 -5.52
CA LEU A 73 -12.08 -10.88 -5.65
C LEU A 73 -12.43 -11.17 -7.10
N SER A 74 -12.99 -12.37 -7.37
CA SER A 74 -13.36 -12.82 -8.71
C SER A 74 -14.87 -12.86 -8.94
N LYS A 75 -15.68 -12.58 -7.89
CA LYS A 75 -17.13 -12.59 -7.94
C LYS A 75 -17.69 -11.18 -7.82
N SER A 76 -18.67 -10.83 -8.66
CA SER A 76 -19.37 -9.55 -8.58
C SER A 76 -20.20 -9.44 -7.29
N GLY A 77 -20.27 -8.24 -6.72
CA GLY A 77 -21.04 -7.97 -5.50
C GLY A 77 -20.38 -8.42 -4.21
N MET A 78 -19.09 -8.70 -4.22
CA MET A 78 -18.32 -9.09 -3.03
C MET A 78 -17.85 -7.88 -2.25
N THR A 79 -18.07 -7.91 -0.93
CA THR A 79 -17.42 -6.98 0.02
C THR A 79 -16.54 -7.78 0.96
N ASP A 80 -15.28 -7.43 1.02
CA ASP A 80 -14.30 -8.08 1.89
C ASP A 80 -13.58 -7.04 2.76
N LEU A 81 -13.66 -7.21 4.07
CA LEU A 81 -12.93 -6.43 5.06
C LEU A 81 -11.98 -7.37 5.81
N VAL A 82 -10.68 -7.04 5.83
CA VAL A 82 -9.67 -7.89 6.45
C VAL A 82 -8.68 -7.08 7.28
N TYR A 83 -8.23 -7.66 8.39
CA TYR A 83 -7.27 -7.08 9.32
C TYR A 83 -6.02 -7.95 9.37
N ASN A 84 -4.87 -7.42 8.99
CA ASN A 84 -3.60 -8.11 9.01
C ASN A 84 -2.62 -7.34 9.90
N ASP A 85 -2.17 -7.97 10.98
CA ASP A 85 -1.20 -7.37 11.89
C ASP A 85 0.15 -8.08 11.73
N PHE A 86 1.21 -7.29 11.53
CA PHE A 86 2.58 -7.75 11.34
C PHE A 86 3.40 -7.41 12.58
N TYR A 87 3.95 -8.43 13.21
CA TYR A 87 4.84 -8.31 14.36
C TYR A 87 6.25 -8.65 13.91
N VAL A 88 7.05 -7.61 13.69
CA VAL A 88 8.43 -7.73 13.21
C VAL A 88 9.36 -7.56 14.39
N GLU A 89 10.10 -8.62 14.74
CA GLU A 89 11.04 -8.61 15.85
C GLU A 89 12.27 -7.75 15.56
N ASP A 90 13.02 -7.44 16.62
CA ASP A 90 14.27 -6.68 16.53
C ASP A 90 15.28 -7.37 15.60
N GLY A 91 15.86 -6.61 14.68
CA GLY A 91 16.91 -7.09 13.77
C GLY A 91 16.42 -7.83 12.52
N ALA A 92 15.12 -8.06 12.36
CA ALA A 92 14.57 -8.77 11.19
C ALA A 92 14.78 -7.97 9.89
N ASP A 93 15.11 -8.67 8.80
CA ASP A 93 15.09 -8.16 7.41
C ASP A 93 14.05 -8.94 6.61
N VAL A 94 12.97 -8.28 6.20
CA VAL A 94 11.82 -8.94 5.58
C VAL A 94 11.24 -8.15 4.43
N ARG A 95 10.81 -8.88 3.38
CA ARG A 95 10.03 -8.36 2.28
C ARG A 95 8.59 -8.86 2.37
N ILE A 96 7.62 -7.95 2.39
CA ILE A 96 6.20 -8.25 2.47
C ILE A 96 5.54 -7.81 1.15
N VAL A 97 4.88 -8.73 0.47
CA VAL A 97 4.23 -8.48 -0.81
C VAL A 97 2.72 -8.67 -0.66
N ALA A 98 2.00 -7.56 -0.71
CA ALA A 98 0.54 -7.53 -0.70
C ALA A 98 0.03 -7.08 -2.06
N GLY A 99 -0.75 -7.91 -2.71
CA GLY A 99 -1.42 -7.54 -3.94
C GLY A 99 -2.92 -7.70 -3.77
N CYS A 100 -3.70 -6.69 -4.17
CA CYS A 100 -5.15 -6.74 -4.14
C CYS A 100 -5.70 -6.58 -5.56
N GLY A 101 -6.42 -7.58 -6.06
CA GLY A 101 -6.99 -7.56 -7.39
C GLY A 101 -8.48 -7.87 -7.40
N ILE A 102 -9.24 -7.12 -8.20
CA ILE A 102 -10.68 -7.32 -8.39
C ILE A 102 -10.98 -7.59 -9.86
N HIS A 103 -11.49 -8.79 -10.15
CA HIS A 103 -12.15 -9.09 -11.40
C HIS A 103 -13.65 -8.94 -11.23
N ASN A 104 -14.27 -7.98 -11.89
CA ASN A 104 -15.71 -7.78 -11.83
C ASN A 104 -16.36 -7.88 -13.22
N SER A 105 -17.07 -8.97 -13.46
CA SER A 105 -17.81 -9.23 -14.70
C SER A 105 -19.33 -8.97 -14.57
N GLY A 106 -19.81 -8.53 -13.40
CA GLY A 106 -21.22 -8.27 -13.14
C GLY A 106 -21.56 -6.78 -12.99
N CYS A 107 -22.75 -6.51 -12.49
CA CYS A 107 -23.28 -5.14 -12.34
C CYS A 107 -23.22 -4.60 -10.89
N ASN A 108 -22.85 -5.43 -9.92
CA ASN A 108 -22.75 -5.01 -8.53
C ASN A 108 -21.34 -4.58 -8.18
N GLU A 109 -21.17 -3.62 -7.28
CA GLU A 109 -19.89 -3.19 -6.75
C GLU A 109 -19.16 -4.37 -6.09
N SER A 110 -17.86 -4.50 -6.37
CA SER A 110 -16.97 -5.38 -5.62
C SER A 110 -15.94 -4.51 -4.88
N ARG A 111 -15.76 -4.76 -3.57
CA ARG A 111 -14.99 -3.92 -2.68
C ARG A 111 -14.08 -4.75 -1.78
N HIS A 112 -12.84 -4.31 -1.64
CA HIS A 112 -11.91 -4.84 -0.64
C HIS A 112 -11.33 -3.71 0.19
N ASP A 113 -11.47 -3.82 1.51
CA ASP A 113 -10.91 -2.92 2.51
C ASP A 113 -9.88 -3.71 3.33
N GLY A 114 -8.60 -3.54 3.03
CA GLY A 114 -7.49 -4.13 3.77
C GLY A 114 -6.98 -3.19 4.85
N ILE A 115 -6.99 -3.62 6.11
CA ILE A 115 -6.41 -2.87 7.22
C ILE A 115 -5.15 -3.60 7.67
N HIS A 116 -4.00 -2.98 7.44
CA HIS A 116 -2.68 -3.52 7.74
C HIS A 116 -2.03 -2.71 8.86
N THR A 117 -1.56 -3.40 9.90
CA THR A 117 -0.86 -2.76 11.02
C THR A 117 0.51 -3.40 11.20
N PHE A 118 1.56 -2.58 11.13
CA PHE A 118 2.95 -3.01 11.27
C PHE A 118 3.51 -2.55 12.61
N HIS A 119 3.90 -3.51 13.44
CA HIS A 119 4.65 -3.30 14.67
C HIS A 119 6.09 -3.70 14.41
N VAL A 120 6.96 -2.73 14.15
CA VAL A 120 8.36 -2.96 13.76
C VAL A 120 9.26 -2.73 14.95
N GLY A 121 10.02 -3.74 15.32
CA GLY A 121 11.01 -3.69 16.39
C GLY A 121 12.19 -2.78 16.07
N LYS A 122 13.28 -2.87 16.84
CA LYS A 122 14.51 -2.08 16.67
C LYS A 122 15.44 -2.73 15.65
N ASN A 123 16.25 -1.91 14.97
CA ASN A 123 17.27 -2.36 14.02
C ASN A 123 16.72 -3.28 12.92
N ALA A 124 15.44 -3.19 12.62
CA ALA A 124 14.77 -3.99 11.60
C ALA A 124 14.73 -3.28 10.26
N ASN A 125 14.68 -4.05 9.17
CA ASN A 125 14.52 -3.57 7.80
C ASN A 125 13.28 -4.21 7.19
N VAL A 126 12.25 -3.41 6.92
CA VAL A 126 10.98 -3.88 6.35
C VAL A 126 10.78 -3.24 4.99
N ARG A 127 10.55 -4.07 3.97
CA ARG A 127 10.10 -3.62 2.67
C ARG A 127 8.69 -4.15 2.42
N TYR A 128 7.71 -3.25 2.35
CA TYR A 128 6.32 -3.54 2.06
C TYR A 128 5.96 -3.05 0.66
N GLU A 129 5.56 -3.98 -0.20
CA GLU A 129 5.14 -3.73 -1.58
C GLU A 129 3.66 -4.03 -1.72
N GLU A 130 2.87 -3.05 -2.17
CA GLU A 130 1.43 -3.21 -2.37
C GLU A 130 1.05 -2.85 -3.80
N LYS A 131 0.32 -3.73 -4.48
CA LYS A 131 -0.16 -3.50 -5.83
C LYS A 131 -1.68 -3.66 -5.91
N HIS A 132 -2.35 -2.67 -6.47
CA HIS A 132 -3.78 -2.65 -6.73
C HIS A 132 -4.08 -2.80 -8.22
N TYR A 133 -5.02 -3.68 -8.53
CA TYR A 133 -5.40 -3.97 -9.90
C TYR A 133 -6.90 -4.25 -10.02
N GLY A 134 -7.52 -3.73 -11.08
CA GLY A 134 -8.91 -4.01 -11.41
C GLY A 134 -9.07 -4.43 -12.86
N GLU A 135 -9.95 -5.38 -13.12
CA GLU A 135 -10.31 -5.82 -14.47
C GLU A 135 -11.75 -6.34 -14.54
N GLY A 136 -12.15 -6.80 -15.72
CA GLY A 136 -13.46 -7.35 -16.00
C GLY A 136 -14.34 -6.41 -16.83
N ASN A 137 -15.32 -7.00 -17.52
CA ASN A 137 -16.21 -6.29 -18.46
C ASN A 137 -17.54 -5.88 -17.83
N GLY A 138 -17.70 -6.08 -16.51
CA GLY A 138 -18.91 -5.68 -15.81
C GLY A 138 -19.01 -4.18 -15.60
N THR A 139 -20.23 -3.72 -15.31
CA THR A 139 -20.52 -2.31 -15.00
C THR A 139 -20.42 -2.00 -13.51
N GLY A 140 -20.29 -3.02 -12.67
CA GLY A 140 -20.12 -2.85 -11.22
C GLY A 140 -18.74 -2.28 -10.88
N ALA A 141 -18.69 -1.31 -9.97
CA ALA A 141 -17.46 -0.67 -9.55
C ALA A 141 -16.48 -1.63 -8.87
N ARG A 142 -15.19 -1.37 -9.03
CA ARG A 142 -14.07 -2.04 -8.36
C ARG A 142 -13.46 -1.04 -7.38
N VAL A 143 -13.64 -1.31 -6.09
CA VAL A 143 -13.28 -0.40 -5.00
C VAL A 143 -12.21 -1.03 -4.11
N LEU A 144 -11.12 -0.31 -3.89
CA LEU A 144 -10.00 -0.73 -3.04
C LEU A 144 -9.64 0.40 -2.06
N ASN A 145 -9.95 0.23 -0.77
CA ASN A 145 -9.67 1.22 0.26
C ASN A 145 -8.72 0.64 1.32
N PRO A 146 -7.41 0.70 1.11
CA PRO A 146 -6.44 0.23 2.08
C PRO A 146 -6.25 1.23 3.23
N VAL A 147 -6.09 0.69 4.44
CA VAL A 147 -5.61 1.42 5.60
C VAL A 147 -4.30 0.78 6.07
N THR A 148 -3.24 1.57 6.17
CA THR A 148 -1.93 1.08 6.58
C THR A 148 -1.43 1.88 7.78
N ASN A 149 -1.26 1.21 8.94
CA ASN A 149 -0.72 1.79 10.16
C ASN A 149 0.67 1.22 10.42
N ILE A 150 1.69 2.08 10.59
CA ILE A 150 3.09 1.68 10.67
C ILE A 150 3.74 2.31 11.91
N PHE A 151 4.19 1.47 12.82
CA PHE A 151 4.95 1.87 14.01
C PHE A 151 6.37 1.37 13.86
N VAL A 152 7.33 2.30 13.62
CA VAL A 152 8.72 1.96 13.32
C VAL A 152 9.58 2.18 14.56
N GLY A 153 10.20 1.11 15.05
CA GLY A 153 11.09 1.12 16.21
C GLY A 153 12.42 1.84 15.93
N GLU A 154 13.19 2.00 16.99
CA GLU A 154 14.49 2.70 16.96
C GLU A 154 15.45 2.08 15.93
N ASN A 155 16.15 2.95 15.17
CA ASN A 155 17.17 2.59 14.18
C ASN A 155 16.67 1.60 13.10
N SER A 156 15.39 1.58 12.83
CA SER A 156 14.76 0.70 11.82
C SER A 156 14.45 1.45 10.54
N VAL A 157 14.36 0.69 9.45
CA VAL A 157 14.01 1.21 8.12
C VAL A 157 12.71 0.58 7.66
N PHE A 158 11.76 1.40 7.23
CA PHE A 158 10.54 0.94 6.57
C PHE A 158 10.45 1.54 5.17
N THR A 159 10.35 0.67 4.17
CA THR A 159 10.12 1.07 2.78
C THR A 159 8.72 0.65 2.37
N LEU A 160 7.92 1.60 1.93
CA LEU A 160 6.56 1.40 1.40
C LEU A 160 6.53 1.71 -0.09
N ASP A 161 6.36 0.69 -0.92
CA ASP A 161 6.18 0.82 -2.36
C ASP A 161 4.74 0.48 -2.73
N THR A 162 3.96 1.46 -3.21
CA THR A 162 2.59 1.23 -3.65
C THR A 162 2.42 1.49 -5.14
N ALA A 163 1.61 0.68 -5.80
CA ALA A 163 1.28 0.86 -7.21
C ALA A 163 -0.20 0.56 -7.49
N GLN A 164 -0.92 1.52 -8.06
CA GLN A 164 -2.26 1.34 -8.61
C GLN A 164 -2.23 1.71 -10.09
N ILE A 165 -2.26 0.70 -10.95
CA ILE A 165 -1.90 0.86 -12.37
C ILE A 165 -3.10 0.83 -13.30
N LYS A 166 -4.18 0.14 -12.95
CA LYS A 166 -5.29 -0.07 -13.89
C LYS A 166 -6.56 -0.53 -13.20
N GLY A 167 -7.68 -0.02 -13.68
CA GLY A 167 -9.00 -0.61 -13.54
C GLY A 167 -9.63 -0.53 -12.15
N VAL A 168 -9.05 0.21 -11.22
CA VAL A 168 -9.68 0.52 -9.94
C VAL A 168 -10.53 1.77 -10.13
N ASP A 169 -11.85 1.64 -9.91
CA ASP A 169 -12.78 2.72 -10.17
C ASP A 169 -12.80 3.77 -9.06
N SER A 170 -12.59 3.32 -7.81
CA SER A 170 -12.48 4.21 -6.65
C SER A 170 -11.51 3.67 -5.63
N THR A 171 -10.67 4.54 -5.08
CA THR A 171 -9.81 4.22 -3.93
C THR A 171 -9.71 5.40 -2.98
N VAL A 172 -9.76 5.10 -1.66
CA VAL A 172 -9.34 6.00 -0.60
C VAL A 172 -8.28 5.26 0.21
N ARG A 173 -7.05 5.70 0.10
CA ARG A 173 -5.89 5.14 0.81
C ARG A 173 -5.62 5.98 2.05
N GLU A 174 -5.52 5.31 3.20
CA GLU A 174 -5.11 5.93 4.46
C GLU A 174 -3.80 5.31 4.94
N THR A 175 -2.77 6.12 5.14
CA THR A 175 -1.46 5.68 5.64
C THR A 175 -1.05 6.50 6.84
N ASN A 176 -0.86 5.85 7.99
CA ASN A 176 -0.46 6.49 9.24
C ASN A 176 0.87 5.91 9.71
N VAL A 177 1.87 6.76 9.95
CA VAL A 177 3.21 6.33 10.32
C VAL A 177 3.69 7.06 11.57
N GLU A 178 4.26 6.30 12.52
CA GLU A 178 4.99 6.84 13.65
C GLU A 178 6.44 6.36 13.61
N LEU A 179 7.39 7.30 13.66
CA LEU A 179 8.82 7.01 13.60
C LEU A 179 9.47 7.19 14.96
N GLY A 180 10.15 6.15 15.43
CA GLY A 180 11.00 6.15 16.60
C GLY A 180 12.33 6.87 16.34
N LYS A 181 13.22 6.86 17.35
CA LYS A 181 14.57 7.46 17.27
C LYS A 181 15.38 6.82 16.14
N ASP A 182 16.10 7.63 15.34
CA ASP A 182 16.94 7.19 14.21
C ASP A 182 16.17 6.34 13.15
N ALA A 183 14.83 6.27 13.24
CA ALA A 183 14.01 5.50 12.29
C ALA A 183 13.89 6.22 10.93
N LYS A 184 13.84 5.44 9.87
CA LYS A 184 13.76 5.94 8.49
C LYS A 184 12.57 5.39 7.76
N LEU A 185 11.84 6.27 7.06
CA LEU A 185 10.73 5.92 6.20
C LEU A 185 11.02 6.33 4.75
N TYR A 186 10.81 5.39 3.83
CA TYR A 186 10.80 5.66 2.40
C TYR A 186 9.46 5.25 1.83
N VAL A 187 8.74 6.19 1.22
CA VAL A 187 7.46 5.93 0.55
C VAL A 187 7.60 6.25 -0.93
N THR A 188 7.23 5.31 -1.78
CA THR A 188 7.08 5.52 -3.22
C THR A 188 5.67 5.11 -3.62
N GLU A 189 4.88 6.07 -4.05
CA GLU A 189 3.54 5.83 -4.59
C GLU A 189 3.54 6.03 -6.12
N ARG A 190 2.95 5.08 -6.84
CA ARG A 190 2.70 5.18 -8.28
C ARG A 190 1.22 5.00 -8.55
N LEU A 191 0.58 6.05 -9.04
CA LEU A 191 -0.85 6.08 -9.23
C LEU A 191 -1.21 6.43 -10.68
N MET A 192 -2.04 5.63 -11.30
CA MET A 192 -2.63 5.95 -12.59
C MET A 192 -4.16 5.83 -12.52
N THR A 193 -4.85 6.86 -13.00
CA THR A 193 -6.31 6.87 -13.15
C THR A 193 -6.70 7.25 -14.57
N ASP A 194 -7.77 6.67 -15.08
CA ASP A 194 -8.31 6.93 -16.42
C ASP A 194 -9.84 6.96 -16.40
N GLY A 195 -10.45 7.59 -17.38
CA GLY A 195 -11.91 7.70 -17.52
C GLY A 195 -12.53 8.47 -16.36
N GLU A 196 -13.45 7.88 -15.63
CA GLU A 196 -14.15 8.48 -14.47
C GLU A 196 -13.60 8.02 -13.12
N GLN A 197 -12.42 7.39 -13.09
CA GLN A 197 -11.82 6.84 -11.88
C GLN A 197 -11.47 7.93 -10.87
N LYS A 198 -11.58 7.59 -9.58
CA LYS A 198 -11.27 8.50 -8.47
C LYS A 198 -10.27 7.86 -7.52
N ALA A 199 -9.25 8.62 -7.14
CA ALA A 199 -8.26 8.19 -6.18
C ALA A 199 -7.94 9.31 -5.18
N GLU A 200 -8.02 8.97 -3.91
CA GLU A 200 -7.59 9.82 -2.80
C GLU A 200 -6.52 9.06 -2.01
N SER A 201 -5.39 9.72 -1.76
CA SER A 201 -4.30 9.18 -0.97
C SER A 201 -3.96 10.15 0.16
N ASN A 202 -4.17 9.69 1.38
CA ASN A 202 -3.90 10.41 2.61
C ASN A 202 -2.72 9.74 3.32
N ILE A 203 -1.67 10.50 3.63
CA ILE A 203 -0.54 9.99 4.40
C ILE A 203 -0.20 10.95 5.53
N GLU A 204 -0.22 10.47 6.76
CA GLU A 204 0.27 11.17 7.92
C GLU A 204 1.54 10.51 8.47
N VAL A 205 2.61 11.30 8.64
CA VAL A 205 3.86 10.83 9.22
C VAL A 205 4.21 11.67 10.45
N GLN A 206 4.25 11.01 11.60
CA GLN A 206 4.69 11.59 12.86
C GLN A 206 6.15 11.23 13.13
N LEU A 207 7.04 12.23 13.03
CA LEU A 207 8.47 12.10 13.33
C LEU A 207 8.68 12.37 14.83
N ASN A 208 8.45 11.33 15.64
CA ASN A 208 8.45 11.40 17.09
C ASN A 208 9.85 11.28 17.69
N GLY A 209 10.70 10.42 17.10
CA GLY A 209 12.04 10.15 17.59
C GLY A 209 13.08 11.15 17.07
N GLU A 210 14.09 11.44 17.89
CA GLU A 210 15.24 12.26 17.48
C GLU A 210 15.98 11.61 16.31
N ASP A 211 16.41 12.42 15.35
CA ASP A 211 17.12 12.05 14.12
C ASP A 211 16.31 11.09 13.20
N SER A 212 15.00 11.00 13.41
CA SER A 212 14.11 10.30 12.48
C SER A 212 13.99 11.03 11.14
N SER A 213 13.75 10.27 10.07
CA SER A 213 13.64 10.86 8.73
C SER A 213 12.57 10.17 7.87
N ALA A 214 11.92 10.95 7.00
CA ALA A 214 10.96 10.46 6.03
C ALA A 214 11.20 11.04 4.64
N GLN A 215 11.14 10.18 3.61
CA GLN A 215 11.09 10.59 2.22
C GLN A 215 9.83 10.02 1.58
N ILE A 216 8.96 10.89 1.07
CA ILE A 216 7.69 10.53 0.45
C ILE A 216 7.71 11.03 -0.99
N VAL A 217 7.61 10.12 -1.94
CA VAL A 217 7.57 10.44 -3.38
C VAL A 217 6.28 9.86 -3.97
N SER A 218 5.36 10.74 -4.36
CA SER A 218 4.15 10.37 -5.11
C SER A 218 4.30 10.78 -6.57
N ARG A 219 4.15 9.81 -7.47
CA ARG A 219 4.15 10.01 -8.92
C ARG A 219 2.86 9.52 -9.51
N SER A 220 2.16 10.41 -10.20
CA SER A 220 0.84 10.09 -10.72
C SER A 220 0.60 10.52 -12.17
N VAL A 221 -0.32 9.80 -12.81
CA VAL A 221 -0.85 10.14 -14.13
C VAL A 221 -2.37 10.13 -14.07
N GLY A 222 -3.00 11.26 -14.34
CA GLY A 222 -4.44 11.37 -14.49
C GLY A 222 -4.81 11.53 -15.95
N LYS A 223 -5.79 10.75 -16.44
CA LYS A 223 -6.27 10.76 -17.82
C LYS A 223 -7.80 10.74 -17.88
N GLY A 224 -8.39 11.17 -19.00
CA GLY A 224 -9.84 11.25 -19.19
C GLY A 224 -10.47 12.33 -18.32
N ASN A 225 -11.51 11.98 -17.57
CA ASN A 225 -12.17 12.85 -16.57
C ASN A 225 -11.84 12.37 -15.13
N SER A 226 -10.74 11.65 -14.94
CA SER A 226 -10.39 11.09 -13.64
C SER A 226 -9.97 12.16 -12.65
N VAL A 227 -10.14 11.85 -11.36
CA VAL A 227 -9.81 12.78 -10.27
C VAL A 227 -8.85 12.12 -9.30
N GLN A 228 -7.75 12.80 -8.99
CA GLN A 228 -6.79 12.38 -7.98
C GLN A 228 -6.57 13.48 -6.96
N THR A 229 -6.50 13.11 -5.68
CA THR A 229 -6.11 14.02 -4.60
C THR A 229 -5.07 13.34 -3.71
N PHE A 230 -3.98 14.03 -3.44
CA PHE A 230 -2.92 13.59 -2.53
C PHE A 230 -2.80 14.56 -1.36
N HIS A 231 -2.93 14.02 -0.14
CA HIS A 231 -2.89 14.77 1.13
C HIS A 231 -1.74 14.27 2.00
N PRO A 232 -0.50 14.72 1.75
CA PRO A 232 0.62 14.41 2.64
C PRO A 232 0.63 15.34 3.85
N ASN A 233 0.74 14.77 5.05
CA ASN A 233 0.88 15.48 6.31
C ASN A 233 2.14 15.01 7.04
N ALA A 234 3.11 15.90 7.28
CA ALA A 234 4.32 15.60 8.02
C ALA A 234 4.39 16.43 9.30
N ILE A 235 4.52 15.74 10.43
CA ILE A 235 4.55 16.34 11.77
C ILE A 235 5.90 16.09 12.44
N GLY A 236 6.73 17.12 12.52
CA GLY A 236 8.05 17.07 13.17
C GLY A 236 7.92 17.37 14.67
N ASN A 237 7.83 16.31 15.48
CA ASN A 237 7.72 16.40 16.93
C ASN A 237 9.08 16.48 17.65
N SER A 238 10.18 16.14 16.95
CA SER A 238 11.55 16.13 17.44
C SER A 238 12.50 16.77 16.42
N LYS A 239 13.82 16.76 16.68
CA LYS A 239 14.84 17.02 15.68
C LYS A 239 14.74 15.93 14.62
N CYS A 240 14.30 16.28 13.42
CA CYS A 240 13.96 15.31 12.37
C CYS A 240 14.03 15.95 10.99
N GLN A 241 13.94 15.12 9.95
CA GLN A 241 13.91 15.57 8.57
C GLN A 241 12.80 14.88 7.79
N ALA A 242 12.07 15.62 6.96
CA ALA A 242 11.14 15.04 5.99
C ALA A 242 11.23 15.76 4.65
N HIS A 243 11.14 14.98 3.57
CA HIS A 243 11.05 15.46 2.22
C HIS A 243 9.83 14.81 1.53
N ILE A 244 8.94 15.67 1.04
CA ILE A 244 7.73 15.27 0.31
C ILE A 244 7.87 15.77 -1.13
N GLN A 245 7.77 14.87 -2.09
CA GLN A 245 7.79 15.18 -3.51
C GLN A 245 6.54 14.66 -4.20
N CYS A 246 5.84 15.52 -4.94
CA CYS A 246 4.63 15.19 -5.67
C CYS A 246 4.80 15.54 -7.14
N ASP A 247 4.96 14.52 -8.00
CA ASP A 247 5.11 14.71 -9.46
C ASP A 247 3.89 14.14 -10.17
N SER A 248 3.20 14.95 -10.97
CA SER A 248 1.97 14.53 -11.64
C SER A 248 1.95 14.93 -13.11
N ILE A 249 1.41 14.05 -13.94
CA ILE A 249 1.10 14.31 -15.35
C ILE A 249 -0.41 14.30 -15.53
N ILE A 250 -0.94 15.37 -16.11
CA ILE A 250 -2.37 15.50 -16.40
C ILE A 250 -2.57 15.42 -17.92
N MET A 251 -3.48 14.55 -18.33
CA MET A 251 -3.92 14.38 -19.71
C MET A 251 -5.43 14.62 -19.80
N ASP A 252 -5.90 15.04 -20.96
CA ASP A 252 -7.31 15.33 -21.26
C ASP A 252 -7.94 16.31 -20.25
N HIS A 253 -9.03 15.91 -19.60
CA HIS A 253 -9.77 16.71 -18.62
C HIS A 253 -9.55 16.24 -17.18
N ALA A 254 -8.53 15.41 -16.94
CA ALA A 254 -8.27 14.91 -15.59
C ALA A 254 -7.92 16.05 -14.62
N GLU A 255 -8.27 15.85 -13.37
CA GLU A 255 -7.98 16.73 -12.26
C GLU A 255 -7.03 16.04 -11.28
N VAL A 256 -5.90 16.69 -10.99
CA VAL A 256 -4.93 16.20 -10.00
C VAL A 256 -4.60 17.32 -9.04
N GLY A 257 -4.79 17.07 -7.75
CA GLY A 257 -4.50 18.01 -6.66
C GLY A 257 -3.54 17.43 -5.64
N SER A 258 -2.65 18.26 -5.11
CA SER A 258 -1.85 17.95 -3.92
C SER A 258 -2.09 19.04 -2.87
N ILE A 259 -2.43 18.60 -1.65
CA ILE A 259 -2.76 19.46 -0.52
C ILE A 259 -1.84 19.09 0.65
N PRO A 260 -0.56 19.53 0.64
CA PRO A 260 0.39 19.19 1.68
C PRO A 260 0.12 19.95 2.97
N GLU A 261 0.32 19.28 4.11
CA GLU A 261 0.33 19.86 5.42
C GLU A 261 1.68 19.62 6.11
N ILE A 262 2.28 20.68 6.66
CA ILE A 262 3.58 20.62 7.34
C ILE A 262 3.42 21.26 8.72
N ARG A 263 3.75 20.48 9.76
CA ARG A 263 3.74 20.93 11.16
C ARG A 263 5.09 20.71 11.80
N ALA A 264 5.97 21.72 11.80
CA ALA A 264 7.23 21.70 12.54
C ALA A 264 6.98 22.13 13.99
N LYS A 265 6.78 21.18 14.90
CA LYS A 265 6.57 21.44 16.34
C LYS A 265 7.87 21.56 17.12
N ASN A 266 8.97 21.08 16.56
CA ASN A 266 10.32 21.22 17.12
C ASN A 266 11.11 22.22 16.28
N ILE A 267 11.94 23.03 16.94
CA ILE A 267 12.76 24.08 16.27
C ILE A 267 13.79 23.49 15.29
N ASP A 268 14.27 22.27 15.57
CA ASP A 268 15.24 21.55 14.74
C ASP A 268 14.57 20.58 13.74
N ALA A 269 13.25 20.66 13.54
CA ALA A 269 12.56 19.90 12.52
C ALA A 269 12.70 20.60 11.15
N ALA A 270 13.26 19.87 10.17
CA ALA A 270 13.42 20.33 8.79
C ALA A 270 12.48 19.55 7.86
N ILE A 271 11.43 20.20 7.36
CA ILE A 271 10.45 19.56 6.48
C ILE A 271 10.36 20.36 5.17
N ILE A 272 10.53 19.68 4.05
CA ILE A 272 10.50 20.26 2.71
C ILE A 272 9.40 19.59 1.89
N HIS A 273 8.66 20.39 1.13
CA HIS A 273 7.71 19.91 0.13
C HIS A 273 8.03 20.50 -1.25
N GLU A 274 8.03 19.64 -2.27
CA GLU A 274 8.19 20.00 -3.66
C GLU A 274 7.05 19.38 -4.48
N ALA A 275 6.57 20.12 -5.50
CA ALA A 275 5.54 19.61 -6.41
C ALA A 275 5.83 20.05 -7.85
N ALA A 276 5.67 19.12 -8.78
CA ALA A 276 5.70 19.39 -10.21
C ALA A 276 4.45 18.81 -10.88
N ILE A 277 3.70 19.66 -11.59
CA ILE A 277 2.51 19.24 -12.34
C ILE A 277 2.70 19.64 -13.81
N GLY A 278 2.76 18.62 -14.68
CA GLY A 278 2.81 18.80 -16.13
C GLY A 278 1.46 18.47 -16.77
N ARG A 279 1.00 19.29 -17.74
CA ARG A 279 -0.17 18.96 -18.56
C ARG A 279 0.29 18.64 -19.98
N ILE A 280 -0.18 17.52 -20.52
CA ILE A 280 -0.01 17.15 -21.91
C ILE A 280 -1.30 17.51 -22.64
N ASN A 281 -1.21 18.42 -23.62
CA ASN A 281 -2.33 18.77 -24.50
C ASN A 281 -2.12 18.05 -25.83
N ASP A 282 -3.18 17.45 -26.36
CA ASP A 282 -3.19 16.77 -27.68
C ASP A 282 -3.29 17.76 -28.87
N GLU A 283 -2.92 19.01 -28.70
CA GLU A 283 -2.83 19.93 -29.88
C GLU A 283 -1.55 19.57 -30.67
N PRO A 284 -1.69 19.15 -31.93
CA PRO A 284 -0.51 18.98 -32.80
C PRO A 284 0.16 20.34 -33.02
N LEU A 285 1.49 20.38 -32.84
CA LEU A 285 2.35 21.52 -33.20
C LEU A 285 2.27 21.80 -34.70
#